data_649b1aab8c5addb031fd8200f68eab95
#
_entry.id   649b1aab8c5addb031fd8200f68eab95
#
_cell.length_a   1.000
_cell.length_b   1.000
_cell.length_c   1.000
_cell.angle_alpha   90.00
_cell.angle_beta   90.00
_cell.angle_gamma   90.00
#
_symmetry.space_group_name_H-M   'P 1'
#
loop_
_entity.id
_entity.type
_entity.pdbx_description
1 polymer ?
#
loop_
_entity_poly.entity_id
_entity_poly.type
_entity_poly.pdbx_seq_one_letter_code
_entity_poly.pdbx_strand_id
1 'polypeptide(L)'
;MRLYPAIDIKDGQCVRLKKGLFNDVTVYSDKPYEIARGFEQDGAKFIHTVDLDGALKGRGVNADTIRKIVSSVNIPVQMGGGVRTLENIKEVLDLGVYRVIIGTKAVENPDFIKQAIDKFGPEHIVVGVDAKDGLVAVEGWEKVSDKTALSLALAMKDMGVQTIVYTDISKDGMLQGPNIEQTKLLSDKTGINIIASGGMSCVQDLKNINDAGIHGAIIGKALYENRINLKDAVDMFESGSSVIEASKKLNTSLSFSDFKLDSDGLIPVVVQDYVNNEVLMVAYMNADTIKQTLETGRATFWSRSRQEVWVKGDTSGNYMYVKEVRVDCDCDCLVVLVNPAGPACHTGNRSCFFRKIEDGKLVEDAKEQTKTDVFAREQAVVMDRKEHPEEGSYTNYLFDKGEDKILKKVGEEAAEVVIAGKNRDKDEISYETADLIYHL
;
A
#
# COMPACT_ATOMS: atom_id res chain seq x y z
N MET A 1 4.74 -2.50 4.96
CA MET A 1 3.40 -2.93 5.37
C MET A 1 2.88 -3.99 4.42
N ARG A 2 2.10 -5.00 4.85
CA ARG A 2 1.51 -6.02 3.97
C ARG A 2 0.10 -5.63 3.52
N LEU A 3 -0.22 -5.79 2.23
CA LEU A 3 -1.55 -5.57 1.70
C LEU A 3 -2.29 -6.91 1.50
N TYR A 4 -3.56 -6.91 1.82
CA TYR A 4 -4.43 -8.08 1.72
C TYR A 4 -5.65 -7.72 0.86
N PRO A 5 -5.56 -7.79 -0.49
CA PRO A 5 -6.74 -7.65 -1.34
C PRO A 5 -7.75 -8.74 -0.98
N ALA A 6 -9.02 -8.35 -0.89
CA ALA A 6 -10.05 -9.18 -0.29
C ALA A 6 -11.10 -9.67 -1.29
N ILE A 7 -11.46 -10.95 -1.19
CA ILE A 7 -12.52 -11.61 -1.97
C ILE A 7 -13.54 -12.19 -0.99
N ASP A 8 -14.73 -11.60 -0.91
CA ASP A 8 -15.86 -12.17 -0.18
C ASP A 8 -16.63 -13.10 -1.10
N ILE A 9 -16.97 -14.30 -0.60
CA ILE A 9 -17.62 -15.34 -1.37
C ILE A 9 -19.02 -15.59 -0.81
N LYS A 10 -20.03 -15.46 -1.68
CA LYS A 10 -21.41 -15.82 -1.39
C LYS A 10 -22.02 -16.54 -2.60
N ASP A 11 -22.67 -17.68 -2.37
CA ASP A 11 -23.25 -18.51 -3.42
C ASP A 11 -22.26 -18.81 -4.58
N GLY A 12 -20.96 -18.99 -4.25
CA GLY A 12 -19.89 -19.25 -5.22
C GLY A 12 -19.38 -18.02 -5.97
N GLN A 13 -19.93 -16.85 -5.76
CA GLN A 13 -19.60 -15.60 -6.45
C GLN A 13 -18.75 -14.67 -5.58
N CYS A 14 -17.96 -13.78 -6.24
CA CYS A 14 -17.28 -12.68 -5.57
C CYS A 14 -18.25 -11.53 -5.34
N VAL A 15 -18.44 -11.16 -4.08
CA VAL A 15 -19.43 -10.17 -3.67
C VAL A 15 -18.87 -9.14 -2.68
N ARG A 16 -19.64 -8.09 -2.39
CA ARG A 16 -19.44 -7.19 -1.26
C ARG A 16 -20.77 -6.93 -0.55
N LEU A 17 -20.71 -6.95 0.77
CA LEU A 17 -21.81 -6.56 1.63
C LEU A 17 -21.71 -5.07 1.97
N LYS A 18 -22.84 -4.38 2.10
CA LYS A 18 -22.88 -3.04 2.64
C LYS A 18 -23.15 -3.11 4.14
N LYS A 19 -22.22 -2.62 4.96
CA LYS A 19 -22.28 -2.68 6.44
C LYS A 19 -22.49 -4.11 6.98
N GLY A 20 -21.95 -5.12 6.31
CA GLY A 20 -22.14 -6.52 6.71
C GLY A 20 -23.55 -7.08 6.52
N LEU A 21 -24.47 -6.34 5.88
CA LEU A 21 -25.85 -6.76 5.70
C LEU A 21 -25.96 -7.82 4.58
N PHE A 22 -26.33 -9.03 4.92
CA PHE A 22 -26.45 -10.16 3.99
C PHE A 22 -27.51 -9.98 2.90
N ASN A 23 -28.43 -9.02 3.08
CA ASN A 23 -29.48 -8.70 2.11
C ASN A 23 -29.11 -7.53 1.18
N ASP A 24 -27.99 -6.84 1.41
CA ASP A 24 -27.50 -5.75 0.56
C ASP A 24 -26.15 -6.18 -0.06
N VAL A 25 -26.26 -6.95 -1.15
CA VAL A 25 -25.14 -7.64 -1.81
C VAL A 25 -24.90 -7.04 -3.19
N THR A 26 -23.68 -6.64 -3.46
CA THR A 26 -23.21 -6.31 -4.82
C THR A 26 -22.34 -7.45 -5.34
N VAL A 27 -22.69 -8.02 -6.50
CA VAL A 27 -21.90 -9.06 -7.17
C VAL A 27 -20.92 -8.39 -8.12
N TYR A 28 -19.63 -8.75 -8.02
CA TYR A 28 -18.57 -8.24 -8.88
C TYR A 28 -18.08 -9.27 -9.91
N SER A 29 -18.15 -10.57 -9.59
CA SER A 29 -17.75 -11.63 -10.53
C SER A 29 -18.37 -12.97 -10.15
N ASP A 30 -18.71 -13.77 -11.15
CA ASP A 30 -19.07 -15.18 -11.01
C ASP A 30 -17.84 -16.11 -10.98
N LYS A 31 -16.62 -15.53 -11.13
CA LYS A 31 -15.36 -16.26 -11.20
C LYS A 31 -14.33 -15.67 -10.20
N PRO A 32 -14.50 -15.90 -8.89
CA PRO A 32 -13.59 -15.35 -7.87
C PRO A 32 -12.10 -15.71 -8.09
N TYR A 33 -11.82 -16.84 -8.74
CA TYR A 33 -10.45 -17.29 -9.07
C TYR A 33 -9.77 -16.41 -10.14
N GLU A 34 -10.53 -15.78 -11.05
CA GLU A 34 -9.97 -14.80 -12.01
C GLU A 34 -9.59 -13.51 -11.29
N ILE A 35 -10.39 -13.06 -10.31
CA ILE A 35 -10.06 -11.92 -9.43
C ILE A 35 -8.76 -12.21 -8.66
N ALA A 36 -8.63 -13.41 -8.09
CA ALA A 36 -7.42 -13.82 -7.36
C ALA A 36 -6.17 -13.76 -8.25
N ARG A 37 -6.25 -14.25 -9.49
CA ARG A 37 -5.16 -14.14 -10.48
C ARG A 37 -4.81 -12.68 -10.79
N GLY A 38 -5.81 -11.83 -10.96
CA GLY A 38 -5.60 -10.40 -11.18
C GLY A 38 -4.82 -9.78 -10.02
N PHE A 39 -5.18 -10.08 -8.79
CA PHE A 39 -4.46 -9.60 -7.61
C PHE A 39 -2.99 -10.08 -7.57
N GLU A 40 -2.73 -11.36 -7.92
CA GLU A 40 -1.36 -11.86 -8.02
C GLU A 40 -0.58 -11.16 -9.14
N GLN A 41 -1.19 -10.93 -10.30
CA GLN A 41 -0.57 -10.21 -11.43
C GLN A 41 -0.27 -8.75 -11.09
N ASP A 42 -1.11 -8.10 -10.27
CA ASP A 42 -0.87 -6.77 -9.73
C ASP A 42 0.20 -6.75 -8.63
N GLY A 43 0.79 -7.90 -8.31
CA GLY A 43 1.93 -8.01 -7.39
C GLY A 43 1.56 -8.28 -5.94
N ALA A 44 0.29 -8.53 -5.60
CA ALA A 44 -0.10 -8.93 -4.24
C ALA A 44 0.73 -10.11 -3.73
N LYS A 45 1.06 -10.10 -2.45
CA LYS A 45 1.84 -11.15 -1.79
C LYS A 45 0.99 -12.03 -0.88
N PHE A 46 -0.28 -11.68 -0.71
CA PHE A 46 -1.24 -12.42 0.10
C PHE A 46 -2.66 -12.09 -0.37
N ILE A 47 -3.60 -13.03 -0.27
CA ILE A 47 -5.03 -12.80 -0.53
C ILE A 47 -5.82 -13.07 0.74
N HIS A 48 -6.80 -12.20 1.03
CA HIS A 48 -7.79 -12.40 2.07
C HIS A 48 -9.10 -12.88 1.48
N THR A 49 -9.68 -13.98 2.00
CA THR A 49 -10.99 -14.47 1.56
C THR A 49 -11.94 -14.65 2.74
N VAL A 50 -13.24 -14.47 2.49
CA VAL A 50 -14.28 -14.74 3.48
C VAL A 50 -15.38 -15.59 2.85
N ASP A 51 -15.67 -16.75 3.43
CA ASP A 51 -16.86 -17.54 3.11
C ASP A 51 -18.06 -17.01 3.90
N LEU A 52 -18.85 -16.12 3.28
CA LEU A 52 -19.99 -15.48 3.91
C LEU A 52 -21.10 -16.49 4.22
N ASP A 53 -21.32 -17.49 3.35
CA ASP A 53 -22.30 -18.54 3.59
C ASP A 53 -21.84 -19.44 4.74
N GLY A 54 -20.54 -19.73 4.81
CA GLY A 54 -19.92 -20.47 5.90
C GLY A 54 -20.05 -19.74 7.23
N ALA A 55 -19.87 -18.42 7.25
CA ALA A 55 -20.05 -17.61 8.45
C ALA A 55 -21.46 -17.76 9.04
N LEU A 56 -22.49 -17.78 8.22
CA LEU A 56 -23.89 -18.00 8.64
C LEU A 56 -24.13 -19.45 9.09
N LYS A 57 -23.69 -20.43 8.29
CA LYS A 57 -24.02 -21.86 8.50
C LYS A 57 -23.10 -22.56 9.51
N GLY A 58 -22.00 -21.91 9.92
CA GLY A 58 -21.03 -22.45 10.86
C GLY A 58 -20.18 -23.59 10.30
N ARG A 59 -20.10 -23.71 8.98
CA ARG A 59 -19.25 -24.66 8.24
C ARG A 59 -18.89 -24.10 6.88
N GLY A 60 -17.80 -24.53 6.27
CA GLY A 60 -17.44 -24.15 4.90
C GLY A 60 -18.49 -24.60 3.89
N VAL A 61 -19.01 -23.66 3.12
CA VAL A 61 -20.05 -23.92 2.10
C VAL A 61 -19.47 -23.81 0.70
N ASN A 62 -18.52 -22.88 0.51
CA ASN A 62 -17.93 -22.57 -0.79
C ASN A 62 -16.59 -23.29 -1.02
N ALA A 63 -16.41 -24.51 -0.49
CA ALA A 63 -15.14 -25.26 -0.54
C ALA A 63 -14.58 -25.41 -1.97
N ASP A 64 -15.42 -25.67 -2.97
CA ASP A 64 -14.97 -25.82 -4.37
C ASP A 64 -14.51 -24.51 -4.96
N THR A 65 -15.17 -23.40 -4.63
CA THR A 65 -14.75 -22.07 -5.06
C THR A 65 -13.41 -21.67 -4.41
N ILE A 66 -13.26 -21.94 -3.11
CA ILE A 66 -12.01 -21.68 -2.36
C ILE A 66 -10.88 -22.51 -2.95
N ARG A 67 -11.10 -23.80 -3.23
CA ARG A 67 -10.09 -24.66 -3.87
C ARG A 67 -9.67 -24.12 -5.23
N LYS A 68 -10.61 -23.60 -6.05
CA LYS A 68 -10.29 -22.96 -7.33
C LYS A 68 -9.47 -21.69 -7.15
N ILE A 69 -9.77 -20.86 -6.16
CA ILE A 69 -8.98 -19.66 -5.83
C ILE A 69 -7.55 -20.08 -5.47
N VAL A 70 -7.38 -20.94 -4.48
CA VAL A 70 -6.06 -21.36 -4.00
C VAL A 70 -5.23 -22.02 -5.11
N SER A 71 -5.84 -22.88 -5.93
CA SER A 71 -5.14 -23.57 -7.04
C SER A 71 -4.81 -22.63 -8.20
N SER A 72 -5.40 -21.44 -8.27
CA SER A 72 -5.20 -20.49 -9.37
C SER A 72 -4.06 -19.51 -9.16
N VAL A 73 -3.49 -19.44 -7.95
CA VAL A 73 -2.43 -18.51 -7.54
C VAL A 73 -1.30 -19.23 -6.83
N ASN A 74 -0.10 -18.64 -6.83
CA ASN A 74 1.07 -19.15 -6.10
C ASN A 74 1.31 -18.40 -4.77
N ILE A 75 0.54 -17.35 -4.50
CA ILE A 75 0.63 -16.57 -3.26
C ILE A 75 -0.29 -17.16 -2.18
N PRO A 76 0.07 -17.05 -0.90
CA PRO A 76 -0.73 -17.59 0.18
C PRO A 76 -2.10 -16.90 0.29
N VAL A 77 -3.10 -17.71 0.66
CA VAL A 77 -4.48 -17.27 0.88
C VAL A 77 -4.83 -17.44 2.35
N GLN A 78 -5.37 -16.41 3.00
CA GLN A 78 -6.02 -16.55 4.31
C GLN A 78 -7.53 -16.54 4.16
N MET A 79 -8.20 -17.29 5.02
CA MET A 79 -9.65 -17.47 4.92
C MET A 79 -10.34 -17.32 6.27
N GLY A 80 -11.42 -16.55 6.29
CA GLY A 80 -12.40 -16.48 7.38
C GLY A 80 -13.77 -17.03 6.96
N GLY A 81 -14.63 -17.24 7.94
CA GLY A 81 -16.02 -17.67 7.74
C GLY A 81 -16.25 -19.15 8.07
N GLY A 82 -17.11 -19.41 9.06
CA GLY A 82 -17.63 -20.74 9.38
C GLY A 82 -16.73 -21.69 10.17
N VAL A 83 -15.56 -21.25 10.63
CA VAL A 83 -14.62 -22.08 11.37
C VAL A 83 -14.96 -22.11 12.86
N ARG A 84 -15.42 -23.27 13.35
CA ARG A 84 -15.89 -23.45 14.74
C ARG A 84 -15.31 -24.68 15.45
N THR A 85 -14.68 -25.59 14.72
CA THR A 85 -14.08 -26.84 15.27
C THR A 85 -12.68 -27.08 14.69
N LEU A 86 -11.88 -27.92 15.36
CA LEU A 86 -10.54 -28.30 14.86
C LEU A 86 -10.62 -29.08 13.54
N GLU A 87 -11.71 -29.78 13.30
CA GLU A 87 -11.99 -30.44 12.03
C GLU A 87 -12.21 -29.45 10.91
N ASN A 88 -12.98 -28.37 11.16
CA ASN A 88 -13.16 -27.31 10.16
C ASN A 88 -11.84 -26.60 9.82
N ILE A 89 -10.95 -26.39 10.82
CA ILE A 89 -9.60 -25.84 10.56
C ILE A 89 -8.85 -26.78 9.61
N LYS A 90 -8.85 -28.07 9.92
CA LYS A 90 -8.18 -29.07 9.08
C LYS A 90 -8.75 -29.09 7.66
N GLU A 91 -10.07 -29.13 7.50
CA GLU A 91 -10.74 -29.12 6.21
C GLU A 91 -10.32 -27.93 5.36
N VAL A 92 -10.27 -26.72 5.94
CA VAL A 92 -9.87 -25.49 5.25
C VAL A 92 -8.39 -25.51 4.86
N LEU A 93 -7.51 -25.97 5.75
CA LEU A 93 -6.07 -26.12 5.44
C LEU A 93 -5.84 -27.17 4.35
N ASP A 94 -6.61 -28.29 4.35
CA ASP A 94 -6.54 -29.33 3.33
C ASP A 94 -7.00 -28.83 1.93
N LEU A 95 -7.74 -27.71 1.83
CA LEU A 95 -8.04 -27.05 0.56
C LEU A 95 -6.81 -26.31 -0.02
N GLY A 96 -5.73 -26.16 0.77
CA GLY A 96 -4.53 -25.42 0.43
C GLY A 96 -4.52 -23.96 0.92
N VAL A 97 -5.49 -23.56 1.74
CA VAL A 97 -5.48 -22.26 2.43
C VAL A 97 -4.29 -22.23 3.40
N TYR A 98 -3.53 -21.13 3.37
CA TYR A 98 -2.31 -21.02 4.19
C TYR A 98 -2.63 -20.83 5.67
N ARG A 99 -3.63 -19.99 6.01
CA ARG A 99 -4.03 -19.75 7.40
C ARG A 99 -5.51 -19.41 7.54
N VAL A 100 -6.06 -19.73 8.69
CA VAL A 100 -7.49 -19.64 8.98
C VAL A 100 -7.76 -18.53 9.99
N ILE A 101 -8.81 -17.73 9.74
CA ILE A 101 -9.25 -16.67 10.64
C ILE A 101 -10.41 -17.14 11.47
N ILE A 102 -10.25 -17.10 12.80
CA ILE A 102 -11.22 -17.54 13.79
C ILE A 102 -11.75 -16.31 14.54
N GLY A 103 -13.03 -15.98 14.37
CA GLY A 103 -13.70 -14.85 15.00
C GLY A 103 -14.45 -15.26 16.27
N THR A 104 -15.79 -15.40 16.18
CA THR A 104 -16.72 -15.65 17.30
C THR A 104 -16.21 -16.72 18.28
N LYS A 105 -15.63 -17.81 17.78
CA LYS A 105 -15.15 -18.91 18.61
C LYS A 105 -13.99 -18.53 19.54
N ALA A 106 -13.15 -17.58 19.13
CA ALA A 106 -12.07 -17.07 19.97
C ALA A 106 -12.60 -16.26 21.18
N VAL A 107 -13.77 -15.61 21.02
CA VAL A 107 -14.44 -14.86 22.09
C VAL A 107 -15.15 -15.79 23.07
N GLU A 108 -15.87 -16.80 22.54
CA GLU A 108 -16.66 -17.76 23.32
C GLU A 108 -15.81 -18.75 24.10
N ASN A 109 -14.74 -19.24 23.48
CA ASN A 109 -13.87 -20.27 24.04
C ASN A 109 -12.41 -19.99 23.67
N PRO A 110 -11.70 -19.14 24.43
CA PRO A 110 -10.31 -18.83 24.19
C PRO A 110 -9.37 -20.08 24.17
N ASP A 111 -9.62 -21.08 24.99
CA ASP A 111 -8.82 -22.30 25.02
C ASP A 111 -8.83 -23.08 23.70
N PHE A 112 -9.87 -22.89 22.89
CA PHE A 112 -9.94 -23.41 21.53
C PHE A 112 -8.80 -22.89 20.65
N ILE A 113 -8.43 -21.63 20.82
CA ILE A 113 -7.32 -21.01 20.08
C ILE A 113 -6.00 -21.66 20.46
N LYS A 114 -5.79 -21.91 21.76
CA LYS A 114 -4.60 -22.63 22.24
C LYS A 114 -4.51 -24.03 21.62
N GLN A 115 -5.62 -24.78 21.62
CA GLN A 115 -5.67 -26.12 21.00
C GLN A 115 -5.40 -26.09 19.50
N ALA A 116 -5.92 -25.05 18.80
CA ALA A 116 -5.70 -24.87 17.38
C ALA A 116 -4.22 -24.57 17.06
N ILE A 117 -3.60 -23.69 17.84
CA ILE A 117 -2.16 -23.36 17.71
C ILE A 117 -1.30 -24.59 17.98
N ASP A 118 -1.57 -25.33 19.06
CA ASP A 118 -0.80 -26.50 19.41
C ASP A 118 -0.89 -27.63 18.36
N LYS A 119 -2.01 -27.70 17.64
CA LYS A 119 -2.26 -28.73 16.62
C LYS A 119 -1.78 -28.35 15.22
N PHE A 120 -1.92 -27.09 14.83
CA PHE A 120 -1.72 -26.66 13.44
C PHE A 120 -0.54 -25.67 13.27
N GLY A 121 0.01 -25.14 14.36
CA GLY A 121 1.05 -24.11 14.34
C GLY A 121 0.47 -22.68 14.38
N PRO A 122 1.18 -21.73 15.04
CA PRO A 122 0.71 -20.36 15.23
C PRO A 122 0.66 -19.57 13.91
N GLU A 123 1.44 -19.95 12.89
CA GLU A 123 1.46 -19.36 11.57
C GLU A 123 0.18 -19.60 10.76
N HIS A 124 -0.55 -20.69 11.08
CA HIS A 124 -1.78 -21.09 10.42
C HIS A 124 -3.05 -20.58 11.11
N ILE A 125 -2.92 -19.96 12.30
CA ILE A 125 -4.05 -19.50 13.10
C ILE A 125 -4.02 -17.96 13.22
N VAL A 126 -5.08 -17.32 12.78
CA VAL A 126 -5.32 -15.88 12.91
C VAL A 126 -6.59 -15.68 13.71
N VAL A 127 -6.61 -14.69 14.59
CA VAL A 127 -7.84 -14.31 15.29
C VAL A 127 -8.48 -13.09 14.63
N GLY A 128 -9.77 -13.18 14.31
CA GLY A 128 -10.60 -12.05 13.85
C GLY A 128 -11.21 -11.35 15.07
N VAL A 129 -10.98 -10.05 15.19
CA VAL A 129 -11.55 -9.18 16.22
C VAL A 129 -12.37 -8.12 15.53
N ASP A 130 -13.66 -8.38 15.40
CA ASP A 130 -14.62 -7.41 14.87
C ASP A 130 -15.15 -6.58 16.05
N ALA A 131 -15.07 -5.26 15.97
CA ALA A 131 -15.45 -4.39 17.08
C ALA A 131 -16.34 -3.21 16.64
N LYS A 132 -17.21 -2.80 17.54
CA LYS A 132 -17.98 -1.58 17.44
C LYS A 132 -17.76 -0.76 18.71
N ASP A 133 -17.35 0.50 18.55
CA ASP A 133 -17.05 1.40 19.67
C ASP A 133 -16.08 0.78 20.71
N GLY A 134 -15.10 -0.01 20.21
CA GLY A 134 -14.10 -0.70 21.04
C GLY A 134 -14.56 -2.00 21.70
N LEU A 135 -15.84 -2.37 21.62
CA LEU A 135 -16.38 -3.62 22.14
C LEU A 135 -16.48 -4.69 21.03
N VAL A 136 -16.13 -5.93 21.38
CA VAL A 136 -16.08 -7.03 20.40
C VAL A 136 -17.48 -7.48 20.02
N ALA A 137 -17.71 -7.55 18.69
CA ALA A 137 -18.93 -8.10 18.10
C ALA A 137 -18.75 -9.59 17.76
N VAL A 138 -19.82 -10.34 17.87
CA VAL A 138 -19.90 -11.79 17.64
C VAL A 138 -21.13 -12.16 16.81
N GLU A 139 -21.22 -13.43 16.40
CA GLU A 139 -22.37 -13.97 15.65
C GLU A 139 -22.68 -13.18 14.36
N GLY A 140 -21.64 -12.89 13.55
CA GLY A 140 -21.83 -12.14 12.29
C GLY A 140 -22.25 -10.68 12.52
N TRP A 141 -21.77 -10.07 13.62
CA TRP A 141 -22.02 -8.69 14.05
C TRP A 141 -23.40 -8.40 14.65
N GLU A 142 -24.18 -9.47 14.89
CA GLU A 142 -25.55 -9.33 15.46
C GLU A 142 -25.55 -8.98 16.94
N LYS A 143 -24.49 -9.40 17.66
CA LYS A 143 -24.34 -9.15 19.10
C LYS A 143 -23.02 -8.47 19.43
N VAL A 144 -23.06 -7.55 20.38
CA VAL A 144 -21.87 -6.92 20.96
C VAL A 144 -21.66 -7.53 22.35
N SER A 145 -20.44 -8.01 22.59
CA SER A 145 -20.04 -8.58 23.88
C SER A 145 -19.63 -7.48 24.87
N ASP A 146 -19.42 -7.83 26.11
CA ASP A 146 -18.87 -6.96 27.16
C ASP A 146 -17.33 -6.88 27.14
N LYS A 147 -16.69 -7.64 26.27
CA LYS A 147 -15.22 -7.67 26.13
C LYS A 147 -14.75 -6.54 25.22
N THR A 148 -13.70 -5.84 25.65
CA THR A 148 -13.03 -4.87 24.76
C THR A 148 -12.11 -5.58 23.78
N ALA A 149 -11.90 -5.00 22.60
CA ALA A 149 -10.95 -5.52 21.61
C ALA A 149 -9.54 -5.67 22.22
N LEU A 150 -9.11 -4.73 23.06
CA LEU A 150 -7.81 -4.79 23.73
C LEU A 150 -7.72 -5.95 24.72
N SER A 151 -8.73 -6.17 25.54
CA SER A 151 -8.71 -7.28 26.51
C SER A 151 -8.65 -8.63 25.81
N LEU A 152 -9.38 -8.79 24.70
CA LEU A 152 -9.33 -10.01 23.90
C LEU A 152 -7.96 -10.16 23.23
N ALA A 153 -7.41 -9.12 22.64
CA ALA A 153 -6.12 -9.18 21.97
C ALA A 153 -4.97 -9.55 22.93
N LEU A 154 -4.99 -9.04 24.18
CA LEU A 154 -4.02 -9.41 25.22
C LEU A 154 -4.16 -10.89 25.61
N ALA A 155 -5.39 -11.39 25.80
CA ALA A 155 -5.61 -12.80 26.07
C ALA A 155 -5.12 -13.70 24.92
N MET A 156 -5.31 -13.28 23.66
CA MET A 156 -4.81 -14.00 22.49
C MET A 156 -3.27 -14.01 22.41
N LYS A 157 -2.62 -12.91 22.79
CA LYS A 157 -1.17 -12.86 22.92
C LYS A 157 -0.65 -13.92 23.88
N ASP A 158 -1.26 -14.04 25.05
CA ASP A 158 -0.85 -15.00 26.08
C ASP A 158 -1.03 -16.47 25.62
N MET A 159 -1.91 -16.70 24.64
CA MET A 159 -2.11 -18.01 24.00
C MET A 159 -1.17 -18.29 22.84
N GLY A 160 -0.32 -17.34 22.44
CA GLY A 160 0.65 -17.49 21.37
C GLY A 160 0.16 -17.10 19.98
N VAL A 161 -0.96 -16.35 19.87
CA VAL A 161 -1.43 -15.79 18.61
C VAL A 161 -0.41 -14.79 18.07
N GLN A 162 -0.02 -14.95 16.81
CA GLN A 162 0.95 -14.07 16.13
C GLN A 162 0.30 -13.01 15.26
N THR A 163 -0.95 -13.22 14.82
CA THR A 163 -1.64 -12.30 13.90
C THR A 163 -3.10 -12.13 14.30
N ILE A 164 -3.55 -10.87 14.31
CA ILE A 164 -4.95 -10.50 14.51
C ILE A 164 -5.42 -9.67 13.32
N VAL A 165 -6.60 -9.98 12.78
CA VAL A 165 -7.36 -9.09 11.89
C VAL A 165 -8.30 -8.28 12.77
N TYR A 166 -8.12 -6.96 12.81
CA TYR A 166 -8.99 -6.05 13.53
C TYR A 166 -9.91 -5.32 12.56
N THR A 167 -11.23 -5.51 12.70
CA THR A 167 -12.25 -4.86 11.88
C THR A 167 -13.07 -3.87 12.72
N ASP A 168 -13.05 -2.59 12.35
CA ASP A 168 -14.06 -1.64 12.85
C ASP A 168 -15.32 -1.79 11.99
N ILE A 169 -16.36 -2.45 12.54
CA ILE A 169 -17.58 -2.76 11.80
C ILE A 169 -18.41 -1.52 11.48
N SER A 170 -18.24 -0.41 12.20
CA SER A 170 -18.93 0.84 11.91
C SER A 170 -18.43 1.50 10.62
N LYS A 171 -17.19 1.18 10.23
CA LYS A 171 -16.51 1.71 9.05
C LYS A 171 -16.51 0.75 7.88
N ASP A 172 -16.81 -0.54 8.10
CA ASP A 172 -16.74 -1.55 7.05
C ASP A 172 -17.71 -1.26 5.88
N GLY A 173 -17.16 -1.29 4.66
CA GLY A 173 -17.88 -0.98 3.43
C GLY A 173 -18.28 0.48 3.24
N MET A 174 -17.92 1.40 4.17
CA MET A 174 -18.33 2.81 4.16
C MET A 174 -17.37 3.73 3.41
N LEU A 175 -16.13 3.29 3.12
CA LEU A 175 -15.12 4.11 2.44
C LEU A 175 -14.85 5.46 3.17
N GLN A 176 -14.76 5.44 4.49
CA GLN A 176 -14.58 6.62 5.34
C GLN A 176 -13.25 6.63 6.11
N GLY A 177 -12.31 5.82 5.66
CA GLY A 177 -11.03 5.59 6.31
C GLY A 177 -11.11 4.57 7.46
N PRO A 178 -9.99 3.86 7.74
CA PRO A 178 -9.87 2.85 8.80
C PRO A 178 -9.80 3.50 10.19
N ASN A 179 -9.97 2.69 11.23
CA ASN A 179 -9.76 3.11 12.62
C ASN A 179 -8.29 2.93 13.01
N ILE A 180 -7.44 3.90 12.65
CA ILE A 180 -5.99 3.85 12.87
C ILE A 180 -5.66 3.87 14.35
N GLU A 181 -6.35 4.71 15.14
CA GLU A 181 -6.09 4.87 16.57
C GLU A 181 -6.25 3.54 17.33
N GLN A 182 -7.39 2.87 17.17
CA GLN A 182 -7.64 1.59 17.82
C GLN A 182 -6.73 0.48 17.30
N THR A 183 -6.49 0.45 15.99
CA THR A 183 -5.57 -0.55 15.38
C THR A 183 -4.16 -0.38 15.93
N LYS A 184 -3.67 0.86 16.04
CA LYS A 184 -2.36 1.17 16.60
C LYS A 184 -2.28 0.85 18.09
N LEU A 185 -3.32 1.17 18.86
CA LEU A 185 -3.40 0.83 20.28
C LEU A 185 -3.23 -0.69 20.49
N LEU A 186 -3.93 -1.50 19.69
CA LEU A 186 -3.80 -2.96 19.76
C LEU A 186 -2.37 -3.41 19.42
N SER A 187 -1.77 -2.87 18.36
CA SER A 187 -0.40 -3.18 17.96
C SER A 187 0.61 -2.84 19.05
N ASP A 188 0.56 -1.62 19.57
CA ASP A 188 1.51 -1.12 20.57
C ASP A 188 1.40 -1.89 21.91
N LYS A 189 0.18 -2.24 22.34
CA LYS A 189 -0.05 -2.92 23.61
C LYS A 189 0.22 -4.42 23.57
N THR A 190 0.01 -5.04 22.42
CA THR A 190 0.18 -6.50 22.31
C THR A 190 1.50 -6.91 21.69
N GLY A 191 2.07 -6.12 20.77
CA GLY A 191 3.20 -6.51 19.93
C GLY A 191 2.86 -7.60 18.90
N ILE A 192 1.57 -7.94 18.72
CA ILE A 192 1.09 -8.88 17.71
C ILE A 192 1.01 -8.17 16.35
N ASN A 193 1.14 -8.92 15.26
CA ASN A 193 0.89 -8.42 13.91
C ASN A 193 -0.60 -8.06 13.74
N ILE A 194 -0.94 -6.79 13.79
CA ILE A 194 -2.32 -6.34 13.58
C ILE A 194 -2.53 -5.98 12.11
N ILE A 195 -3.58 -6.56 11.52
CA ILE A 195 -4.04 -6.26 10.15
C ILE A 195 -5.30 -5.41 10.28
N ALA A 196 -5.23 -4.16 9.79
CA ALA A 196 -6.37 -3.25 9.77
C ALA A 196 -7.42 -3.71 8.77
N SER A 197 -8.69 -3.71 9.16
CA SER A 197 -9.84 -4.04 8.33
C SER A 197 -10.99 -3.07 8.55
N GLY A 198 -11.77 -2.83 7.49
CA GLY A 198 -12.91 -1.90 7.52
C GLY A 198 -12.56 -0.46 7.18
N GLY A 199 -13.33 0.15 6.27
CA GLY A 199 -13.28 1.57 5.97
C GLY A 199 -12.25 2.03 4.94
N MET A 200 -11.32 1.20 4.51
CA MET A 200 -10.29 1.58 3.54
C MET A 200 -10.90 2.24 2.31
N SER A 201 -10.49 3.46 1.97
CA SER A 201 -11.15 4.27 0.94
C SER A 201 -10.20 4.79 -0.16
N CYS A 202 -8.95 5.09 0.17
CA CYS A 202 -7.99 5.68 -0.75
C CYS A 202 -6.54 5.33 -0.35
N VAL A 203 -5.58 5.68 -1.21
CA VAL A 203 -4.15 5.44 -0.97
C VAL A 203 -3.64 6.18 0.28
N GLN A 204 -4.23 7.33 0.61
CA GLN A 204 -3.85 8.07 1.83
C GLN A 204 -4.15 7.27 3.10
N ASP A 205 -5.22 6.47 3.13
CA ASP A 205 -5.51 5.59 4.27
C ASP A 205 -4.42 4.53 4.45
N LEU A 206 -3.94 3.95 3.34
CA LEU A 206 -2.82 3.00 3.35
C LEU A 206 -1.55 3.66 3.86
N LYS A 207 -1.28 4.89 3.44
CA LYS A 207 -0.14 5.66 3.94
C LYS A 207 -0.23 5.90 5.44
N ASN A 208 -1.39 6.31 5.93
CA ASN A 208 -1.61 6.54 7.35
C ASN A 208 -1.42 5.26 8.19
N ILE A 209 -1.88 4.11 7.69
CA ILE A 209 -1.67 2.78 8.30
C ILE A 209 -0.18 2.43 8.34
N ASN A 210 0.53 2.66 7.23
CA ASN A 210 1.96 2.40 7.12
C ASN A 210 2.77 3.29 8.07
N ASP A 211 2.47 4.59 8.11
CA ASP A 211 3.14 5.58 8.98
C ASP A 211 2.89 5.31 10.47
N ALA A 212 1.74 4.73 10.80
CA ALA A 212 1.43 4.26 12.15
C ALA A 212 2.19 2.97 12.55
N GLY A 213 2.96 2.35 11.62
CA GLY A 213 3.71 1.13 11.87
C GLY A 213 2.84 -0.13 12.00
N ILE A 214 1.62 -0.10 11.48
CA ILE A 214 0.69 -1.23 11.51
C ILE A 214 1.14 -2.29 10.49
N HIS A 215 1.05 -3.57 10.88
CA HIS A 215 1.58 -4.70 10.11
C HIS A 215 1.00 -4.82 8.71
N GLY A 216 -0.32 -4.63 8.55
CA GLY A 216 -0.97 -4.77 7.25
C GLY A 216 -2.37 -4.19 7.18
N ALA A 217 -2.92 -4.17 5.98
CA ALA A 217 -4.25 -3.65 5.70
C ALA A 217 -5.03 -4.55 4.72
N ILE A 218 -6.29 -4.84 5.05
CA ILE A 218 -7.23 -5.48 4.13
C ILE A 218 -7.87 -4.40 3.26
N ILE A 219 -7.84 -4.62 1.96
CA ILE A 219 -8.42 -3.71 0.97
C ILE A 219 -9.55 -4.46 0.26
N GLY A 220 -10.76 -4.02 0.51
CA GLY A 220 -11.95 -4.62 -0.10
C GLY A 220 -12.56 -3.72 -1.17
N LYS A 221 -13.67 -3.06 -0.83
CA LYS A 221 -14.52 -2.27 -1.72
C LYS A 221 -13.75 -1.24 -2.56
N ALA A 222 -12.74 -0.60 -1.98
CA ALA A 222 -11.91 0.41 -2.66
C ALA A 222 -11.18 -0.11 -3.91
N LEU A 223 -10.84 -1.42 -3.96
CA LEU A 223 -10.27 -2.04 -5.18
C LEU A 223 -11.32 -2.21 -6.27
N TYR A 224 -12.50 -2.69 -5.90
CA TYR A 224 -13.58 -2.95 -6.85
C TYR A 224 -14.22 -1.67 -7.41
N GLU A 225 -14.14 -0.57 -6.67
CA GLU A 225 -14.58 0.76 -7.10
C GLU A 225 -13.45 1.60 -7.72
N ASN A 226 -12.29 0.98 -8.03
CA ASN A 226 -11.12 1.62 -8.63
C ASN A 226 -10.60 2.86 -7.87
N ARG A 227 -10.86 2.95 -6.55
CA ARG A 227 -10.35 4.03 -5.69
C ARG A 227 -8.90 3.81 -5.26
N ILE A 228 -8.45 2.56 -5.27
CA ILE A 228 -7.08 2.15 -5.02
C ILE A 228 -6.66 1.25 -6.17
N ASN A 229 -5.61 1.61 -6.88
CA ASN A 229 -4.94 0.73 -7.82
C ASN A 229 -4.04 -0.21 -7.00
N LEU A 230 -4.27 -1.53 -7.10
CA LEU A 230 -3.55 -2.50 -6.28
C LEU A 230 -2.06 -2.55 -6.63
N LYS A 231 -1.72 -2.51 -7.90
CA LYS A 231 -0.32 -2.53 -8.36
C LYS A 231 0.46 -1.35 -7.79
N ASP A 232 -0.08 -0.13 -7.92
CA ASP A 232 0.57 1.07 -7.38
C ASP A 232 0.70 1.00 -5.86
N ALA A 233 -0.34 0.52 -5.16
CA ALA A 233 -0.31 0.34 -3.72
C ALA A 233 0.73 -0.71 -3.28
N VAL A 234 0.85 -1.83 -4.00
CA VAL A 234 1.90 -2.84 -3.73
C VAL A 234 3.28 -2.25 -3.93
N ASP A 235 3.49 -1.50 -5.02
CA ASP A 235 4.74 -0.84 -5.29
C ASP A 235 5.10 0.19 -4.20
N MET A 236 4.13 0.93 -3.69
CA MET A 236 4.34 1.91 -2.61
C MET A 236 4.62 1.29 -1.24
N PHE A 237 3.90 0.24 -0.86
CA PHE A 237 3.86 -0.21 0.53
C PHE A 237 4.44 -1.60 0.77
N GLU A 238 4.46 -2.50 -0.24
CA GLU A 238 5.04 -3.84 -0.10
C GLU A 238 6.44 -3.95 -0.71
N SER A 239 6.75 -3.18 -1.76
CA SER A 239 8.08 -3.18 -2.36
C SER A 239 9.14 -2.65 -1.39
N GLY A 240 8.76 -1.84 -0.40
CA GLY A 240 9.62 -1.48 0.72
C GLY A 240 10.05 -2.66 1.61
N SER A 241 9.29 -3.75 1.65
CA SER A 241 9.67 -4.99 2.35
C SER A 241 10.58 -5.88 1.50
N SER A 242 10.43 -5.82 0.18
CA SER A 242 11.31 -6.54 -0.75
C SER A 242 12.69 -5.89 -0.88
N VAL A 243 12.81 -4.59 -0.57
CA VAL A 243 14.13 -3.92 -0.50
C VAL A 243 14.95 -4.48 0.69
N ILE A 244 14.30 -4.83 1.82
CA ILE A 244 15.00 -5.49 2.92
C ILE A 244 15.33 -6.96 2.57
N GLU A 245 14.48 -7.67 1.82
CA GLU A 245 14.77 -9.01 1.32
C GLU A 245 15.71 -9.00 0.10
N ALA A 246 15.64 -7.98 -0.76
CA ALA A 246 16.63 -7.77 -1.82
C ALA A 246 17.99 -7.35 -1.25
N SER A 247 18.04 -6.56 -0.17
CA SER A 247 19.29 -6.27 0.52
C SER A 247 19.86 -7.51 1.23
N LYS A 248 19.04 -8.45 1.70
CA LYS A 248 19.48 -9.78 2.15
C LYS A 248 19.95 -10.67 0.99
N LYS A 249 19.42 -10.49 -0.23
CA LYS A 249 19.91 -11.15 -1.46
C LYS A 249 21.13 -10.44 -2.08
N LEU A 250 21.36 -9.18 -1.77
CA LEU A 250 22.58 -8.45 -2.02
C LEU A 250 23.67 -8.74 -0.97
N ASN A 251 23.53 -9.81 -0.21
CA ASN A 251 24.63 -10.53 0.41
C ASN A 251 25.49 -11.15 -0.70
N THR A 252 25.82 -10.32 -1.67
CA THR A 252 26.73 -10.59 -2.73
C THR A 252 28.11 -10.57 -2.13
N SER A 253 28.96 -11.41 -2.63
CA SER A 253 30.41 -11.40 -2.53
C SER A 253 31.07 -10.09 -2.99
N LEU A 254 30.37 -8.95 -3.01
CA LEU A 254 30.92 -7.63 -3.27
C LEU A 254 31.88 -7.30 -2.12
N SER A 255 33.14 -7.38 -2.39
CA SER A 255 34.17 -6.87 -1.51
C SER A 255 34.26 -5.36 -1.71
N PHE A 256 34.36 -4.59 -0.62
CA PHE A 256 34.58 -3.16 -0.72
C PHE A 256 35.89 -2.82 -1.45
N SER A 257 36.81 -3.78 -1.55
CA SER A 257 38.04 -3.72 -2.36
C SER A 257 37.81 -3.63 -3.88
N ASP A 258 36.56 -3.86 -4.35
CA ASP A 258 36.24 -3.77 -5.77
C ASP A 258 36.00 -2.32 -6.21
N PHE A 259 35.87 -1.38 -5.26
CA PHE A 259 35.70 0.05 -5.54
C PHE A 259 37.03 0.80 -5.50
N LYS A 260 37.17 1.78 -6.39
CA LYS A 260 38.23 2.77 -6.36
C LYS A 260 37.83 3.94 -5.47
N LEU A 261 38.42 3.99 -4.30
CA LEU A 261 38.11 5.01 -3.30
C LEU A 261 39.11 6.18 -3.44
N ASP A 262 38.67 7.37 -2.98
CA ASP A 262 39.59 8.49 -2.81
C ASP A 262 40.61 8.27 -1.67
N SER A 263 41.49 9.26 -1.43
CA SER A 263 42.54 9.19 -0.37
C SER A 263 41.95 9.06 1.04
N ASP A 264 40.70 9.43 1.24
CA ASP A 264 39.98 9.38 2.53
C ASP A 264 39.14 8.09 2.67
N GLY A 265 39.24 7.17 1.69
CA GLY A 265 38.48 5.93 1.67
C GLY A 265 36.99 6.12 1.35
N LEU A 266 36.67 7.18 0.58
CA LEU A 266 35.31 7.54 0.21
C LEU A 266 35.06 7.33 -1.29
N ILE A 267 33.80 7.07 -1.64
CA ILE A 267 33.31 7.04 -3.02
C ILE A 267 32.22 8.09 -3.20
N PRO A 268 32.25 8.91 -4.26
CA PRO A 268 31.16 9.85 -4.57
C PRO A 268 29.90 9.10 -4.97
N VAL A 269 28.77 9.67 -4.58
CA VAL A 269 27.44 9.08 -4.82
C VAL A 269 26.50 10.14 -5.38
N VAL A 270 26.01 9.90 -6.58
CA VAL A 270 24.91 10.67 -7.16
C VAL A 270 23.58 10.06 -6.68
N VAL A 271 22.72 10.85 -6.05
CA VAL A 271 21.39 10.42 -5.63
C VAL A 271 20.39 10.91 -6.66
N GLN A 272 19.63 9.99 -7.23
CA GLN A 272 18.70 10.24 -8.32
C GLN A 272 17.30 9.73 -7.96
N ASP A 273 16.27 10.47 -8.32
CA ASP A 273 14.90 10.01 -8.18
C ASP A 273 14.63 8.83 -9.13
N TYR A 274 14.11 7.73 -8.59
CA TYR A 274 13.84 6.50 -9.34
C TYR A 274 12.73 6.66 -10.38
N VAL A 275 11.76 7.57 -10.14
CA VAL A 275 10.56 7.73 -10.98
C VAL A 275 10.83 8.63 -12.18
N ASN A 276 11.47 9.78 -11.96
CA ASN A 276 11.64 10.81 -13.00
C ASN A 276 13.10 11.03 -13.43
N ASN A 277 14.05 10.27 -12.86
CA ASN A 277 15.49 10.36 -13.12
C ASN A 277 16.12 11.72 -12.78
N GLU A 278 15.47 12.53 -11.95
CA GLU A 278 16.03 13.80 -11.50
C GLU A 278 17.19 13.58 -10.53
N VAL A 279 18.30 14.30 -10.72
CA VAL A 279 19.41 14.30 -9.77
C VAL A 279 19.02 15.13 -8.55
N LEU A 280 18.97 14.50 -7.39
CA LEU A 280 18.51 15.14 -6.15
C LEU A 280 19.64 15.76 -5.35
N MET A 281 20.77 15.04 -5.22
CA MET A 281 21.94 15.50 -4.47
C MET A 281 23.18 14.68 -4.82
N VAL A 282 24.33 15.14 -4.38
CA VAL A 282 25.60 14.38 -4.35
C VAL A 282 26.06 14.27 -2.90
N ALA A 283 26.56 13.10 -2.55
CA ALA A 283 27.10 12.79 -1.22
C ALA A 283 28.31 11.86 -1.35
N TYR A 284 28.81 11.35 -0.22
CA TYR A 284 29.90 10.40 -0.17
C TYR A 284 29.54 9.22 0.71
N MET A 285 30.04 8.05 0.34
CA MET A 285 29.90 6.83 1.12
C MET A 285 31.27 6.19 1.40
N ASN A 286 31.34 5.46 2.51
CA ASN A 286 32.43 4.52 2.82
C ASN A 286 31.87 3.10 2.94
N ALA A 287 32.69 2.12 3.29
CA ALA A 287 32.28 0.72 3.44
C ALA A 287 31.07 0.55 4.36
N ASP A 288 31.10 1.22 5.51
CA ASP A 288 30.04 1.08 6.54
C ASP A 288 28.74 1.70 6.08
N THR A 289 28.76 2.87 5.43
CA THR A 289 27.55 3.55 4.95
C THR A 289 26.93 2.87 3.73
N ILE A 290 27.74 2.26 2.84
CA ILE A 290 27.23 1.40 1.76
C ILE A 290 26.54 0.19 2.36
N LYS A 291 27.19 -0.52 3.29
CA LYS A 291 26.62 -1.67 3.98
C LYS A 291 25.30 -1.30 4.66
N GLN A 292 25.29 -0.21 5.43
CA GLN A 292 24.10 0.25 6.13
C GLN A 292 22.98 0.66 5.17
N THR A 293 23.30 1.30 4.03
CA THR A 293 22.34 1.63 2.98
C THR A 293 21.68 0.38 2.40
N LEU A 294 22.49 -0.66 2.11
CA LEU A 294 22.00 -1.92 1.54
C LEU A 294 21.21 -2.74 2.56
N GLU A 295 21.59 -2.72 3.84
CA GLU A 295 20.88 -3.43 4.91
C GLU A 295 19.56 -2.79 5.31
N THR A 296 19.52 -1.43 5.33
CA THR A 296 18.34 -0.69 5.83
C THR A 296 17.41 -0.23 4.73
N GLY A 297 17.85 -0.20 3.47
CA GLY A 297 17.13 0.41 2.36
C GLY A 297 16.99 1.93 2.47
N ARG A 298 17.70 2.58 3.40
CA ARG A 298 17.73 4.03 3.57
C ARG A 298 19.06 4.60 3.14
N ALA A 299 19.05 5.65 2.32
CA ALA A 299 20.27 6.28 1.87
C ALA A 299 21.07 6.85 3.06
N THR A 300 22.22 6.23 3.30
CA THR A 300 23.12 6.53 4.43
C THR A 300 24.47 6.97 3.86
N PHE A 301 24.98 8.10 4.30
CA PHE A 301 26.15 8.76 3.76
C PHE A 301 27.20 9.00 4.83
N TRP A 302 28.42 9.29 4.38
CA TRP A 302 29.50 9.83 5.20
C TRP A 302 29.56 11.35 5.08
N SER A 303 29.38 12.04 6.19
CA SER A 303 29.51 13.50 6.22
C SER A 303 30.97 13.90 6.35
N ARG A 304 31.58 14.41 5.27
CA ARG A 304 32.97 14.86 5.25
C ARG A 304 33.26 15.99 6.22
N SER A 305 32.29 16.90 6.41
CA SER A 305 32.45 18.06 7.29
C SER A 305 32.30 17.71 8.77
N ARG A 306 31.46 16.72 9.10
CA ARG A 306 31.18 16.29 10.49
C ARG A 306 31.98 15.06 10.90
N GLN A 307 32.57 14.34 9.92
CA GLN A 307 33.30 13.08 10.10
C GLN A 307 32.44 12.02 10.82
N GLU A 308 31.19 11.88 10.39
CA GLU A 308 30.24 10.95 10.97
C GLU A 308 29.27 10.35 9.93
N VAL A 309 28.68 9.22 10.29
CA VAL A 309 27.60 8.60 9.52
C VAL A 309 26.35 9.47 9.57
N TRP A 310 25.71 9.65 8.42
CA TRP A 310 24.49 10.45 8.30
C TRP A 310 23.44 9.72 7.48
N VAL A 311 22.33 9.32 8.14
CA VAL A 311 21.14 8.80 7.48
C VAL A 311 20.31 9.97 6.99
N LYS A 312 20.06 10.01 5.68
CA LYS A 312 19.25 11.08 5.09
C LYS A 312 17.81 10.98 5.57
N GLY A 313 17.35 12.03 6.23
CA GLY A 313 15.99 12.12 6.76
C GLY A 313 15.85 11.92 8.27
N ASP A 314 16.88 11.47 9.00
CA ASP A 314 16.77 11.21 10.44
C ASP A 314 16.32 12.44 11.25
N THR A 315 16.73 13.63 10.85
CA THR A 315 16.35 14.88 11.55
C THR A 315 15.08 15.52 10.96
N SER A 316 14.88 15.39 9.63
CA SER A 316 13.84 16.12 8.90
C SER A 316 12.61 15.29 8.56
N GLY A 317 12.64 13.98 8.74
CA GLY A 317 11.62 13.05 8.25
C GLY A 317 11.68 12.80 6.73
N ASN A 318 12.50 13.55 5.98
CA ASN A 318 12.63 13.43 4.54
C ASN A 318 13.59 12.31 4.15
N TYR A 319 13.22 11.08 4.45
CA TYR A 319 13.99 9.89 4.12
C TYR A 319 14.11 9.68 2.60
N MET A 320 15.18 9.05 2.17
CA MET A 320 15.39 8.58 0.81
C MET A 320 15.45 7.06 0.81
N TYR A 321 14.39 6.43 0.30
CA TYR A 321 14.28 4.97 0.23
C TYR A 321 14.95 4.45 -1.03
N VAL A 322 15.99 3.67 -0.86
CA VAL A 322 16.80 3.14 -1.97
C VAL A 322 16.02 2.08 -2.74
N LYS A 323 16.01 2.23 -4.06
CA LYS A 323 15.41 1.28 -5.02
C LYS A 323 16.46 0.48 -5.74
N GLU A 324 17.58 1.11 -6.11
CA GLU A 324 18.65 0.50 -6.87
C GLU A 324 19.98 1.22 -6.56
N VAL A 325 21.08 0.50 -6.58
CA VAL A 325 22.44 1.06 -6.54
C VAL A 325 23.18 0.60 -7.79
N ARG A 326 23.69 1.54 -8.55
CA ARG A 326 24.51 1.30 -9.74
C ARG A 326 25.92 1.76 -9.49
N VAL A 327 26.86 1.04 -10.08
CA VAL A 327 28.31 1.35 -10.07
C VAL A 327 28.69 1.75 -11.48
N ASP A 328 29.53 2.73 -11.62
CA ASP A 328 30.05 3.12 -12.93
C ASP A 328 31.07 2.12 -13.49
N CYS A 329 31.58 2.36 -14.72
CA CYS A 329 32.36 1.39 -15.48
C CYS A 329 33.73 1.12 -14.89
N ASP A 330 34.31 2.01 -14.10
CA ASP A 330 35.64 1.88 -13.50
C ASP A 330 35.59 1.88 -11.96
N CYS A 331 34.40 1.74 -11.38
CA CYS A 331 34.13 1.53 -9.95
C CYS A 331 34.57 2.68 -9.04
N ASP A 332 34.51 3.93 -9.50
CA ASP A 332 34.91 5.11 -8.74
C ASP A 332 33.73 6.05 -8.40
N CYS A 333 32.52 5.72 -8.85
CA CYS A 333 31.29 6.48 -8.55
C CYS A 333 30.07 5.58 -8.42
N LEU A 334 29.11 5.97 -7.57
CA LEU A 334 27.83 5.28 -7.42
C LEU A 334 26.67 6.17 -7.85
N VAL A 335 25.64 5.56 -8.44
CA VAL A 335 24.30 6.16 -8.56
C VAL A 335 23.35 5.39 -7.65
N VAL A 336 22.74 6.10 -6.70
CA VAL A 336 21.71 5.56 -5.81
C VAL A 336 20.37 6.10 -6.25
N LEU A 337 19.55 5.22 -6.83
CA LEU A 337 18.18 5.54 -7.22
C LEU A 337 17.26 5.40 -6.00
N VAL A 338 16.53 6.47 -5.69
CA VAL A 338 15.71 6.56 -4.47
C VAL A 338 14.27 6.97 -4.76
N ASN A 339 13.39 6.60 -3.85
CA ASN A 339 12.07 7.20 -3.72
C ASN A 339 12.12 8.18 -2.53
N PRO A 340 12.15 9.52 -2.77
CA PRO A 340 12.26 10.48 -1.68
C PRO A 340 10.91 10.68 -0.98
N ALA A 341 10.90 10.63 0.36
CA ALA A 341 9.71 10.93 1.18
C ALA A 341 9.39 12.44 1.25
N GLY A 342 10.30 13.29 0.78
CA GLY A 342 10.17 14.74 0.80
C GLY A 342 11.37 15.43 0.16
N PRO A 343 11.51 16.75 0.31
CA PRO A 343 12.59 17.53 -0.27
C PRO A 343 13.98 17.00 0.06
N ALA A 344 14.83 16.89 -0.95
CA ALA A 344 16.22 16.46 -0.77
C ALA A 344 17.08 17.55 -0.09
N CYS A 345 16.84 18.80 -0.44
CA CYS A 345 17.61 19.92 0.05
C CYS A 345 17.17 20.37 1.47
N HIS A 346 18.15 20.75 2.31
CA HIS A 346 17.89 21.32 3.62
C HIS A 346 17.18 22.68 3.58
N THR A 347 17.19 23.36 2.43
CA THR A 347 16.49 24.63 2.18
C THR A 347 15.01 24.43 1.84
N GLY A 348 14.54 23.17 1.77
CA GLY A 348 13.17 22.83 1.39
C GLY A 348 12.95 22.64 -0.12
N ASN A 349 13.99 22.84 -0.95
CA ASN A 349 13.90 22.55 -2.38
C ASN A 349 13.95 21.04 -2.64
N ARG A 350 13.23 20.58 -3.68
CA ARG A 350 13.18 19.17 -4.06
C ARG A 350 14.57 18.60 -4.35
N SER A 351 15.38 19.32 -5.15
CA SER A 351 16.76 18.98 -5.48
C SER A 351 17.74 19.99 -4.85
N CYS A 352 18.96 19.55 -4.57
CA CYS A 352 20.05 20.44 -4.21
C CYS A 352 20.56 21.26 -5.42
N PHE A 353 20.19 20.87 -6.63
CA PHE A 353 20.58 21.51 -7.89
C PHE A 353 19.53 22.50 -8.43
N PHE A 354 18.90 23.23 -7.54
CA PHE A 354 17.84 24.21 -7.87
C PHE A 354 18.35 25.55 -8.42
N ARG A 355 19.66 25.67 -8.64
CA ARG A 355 20.31 26.86 -9.25
C ARG A 355 21.11 26.48 -10.48
N LYS A 356 21.09 27.35 -11.48
CA LYS A 356 21.88 27.21 -12.71
C LYS A 356 22.85 28.38 -12.86
N ILE A 357 23.86 28.19 -13.72
CA ILE A 357 24.77 29.27 -14.15
C ILE A 357 24.20 29.84 -15.45
N GLU A 358 23.85 31.09 -15.44
CA GLU A 358 23.35 31.84 -16.62
C GLU A 358 24.09 33.18 -16.69
N ASP A 359 24.72 33.47 -17.82
CA ASP A 359 25.57 34.66 -18.04
C ASP A 359 26.64 34.90 -16.94
N GLY A 360 27.24 33.80 -16.45
CA GLY A 360 28.27 33.84 -15.42
C GLY A 360 27.78 34.13 -14.00
N LYS A 361 26.46 34.13 -13.78
CA LYS A 361 25.82 34.34 -12.47
C LYS A 361 25.03 33.12 -12.03
N LEU A 362 24.94 32.92 -10.70
CA LEU A 362 24.03 31.92 -10.11
C LEU A 362 22.63 32.50 -10.09
N VAL A 363 21.71 31.85 -10.79
CA VAL A 363 20.27 32.16 -10.77
C VAL A 363 19.49 30.94 -10.28
N GLU A 364 18.37 31.18 -9.58
CA GLU A 364 17.46 30.08 -9.25
C GLU A 364 16.76 29.59 -10.53
N ASP A 365 16.73 28.28 -10.73
CA ASP A 365 16.04 27.71 -11.88
C ASP A 365 14.56 27.61 -11.56
N ALA A 366 13.78 28.62 -12.00
CA ALA A 366 12.33 28.64 -11.84
C ALA A 366 11.64 27.40 -12.46
N LYS A 367 12.30 26.70 -13.40
CA LYS A 367 11.78 25.48 -14.00
C LYS A 367 11.86 24.27 -13.06
N GLU A 368 12.77 24.28 -12.07
CA GLU A 368 12.80 23.19 -11.08
C GLU A 368 11.65 23.25 -10.05
N GLN A 369 11.14 24.44 -9.76
CA GLN A 369 9.93 24.56 -8.96
C GLN A 369 8.68 24.06 -9.70
N THR A 370 8.74 23.90 -11.02
CA THR A 370 7.64 23.45 -11.88
C THR A 370 7.75 22.00 -12.36
N LYS A 371 8.81 21.27 -12.03
CA LYS A 371 8.91 19.80 -12.27
C LYS A 371 8.13 18.97 -11.26
N THR A 372 7.36 19.57 -10.40
CA THR A 372 6.27 18.91 -9.70
C THR A 372 5.35 18.33 -10.78
N ASP A 373 4.97 17.09 -10.63
CA ASP A 373 4.02 16.38 -11.46
C ASP A 373 2.92 17.33 -11.95
N VAL A 374 2.95 17.68 -13.24
CA VAL A 374 2.01 18.64 -13.86
C VAL A 374 0.58 18.17 -13.62
N PHE A 375 0.35 16.86 -13.69
CA PHE A 375 -0.96 16.27 -13.45
C PHE A 375 -1.42 16.44 -11.99
N ALA A 376 -0.53 16.19 -11.01
CA ALA A 376 -0.87 16.41 -9.60
C ALA A 376 -1.19 17.89 -9.32
N ARG A 377 -0.52 18.81 -9.99
CA ARG A 377 -0.78 20.24 -9.87
C ARG A 377 -2.12 20.61 -10.49
N GLU A 378 -2.40 20.15 -11.71
CA GLU A 378 -3.68 20.39 -12.38
C GLU A 378 -4.83 19.79 -11.57
N GLN A 379 -4.67 18.57 -11.10
CA GLN A 379 -5.65 17.93 -10.20
C GLN A 379 -5.88 18.75 -8.92
N ALA A 380 -4.82 19.29 -8.31
CA ALA A 380 -4.95 20.14 -7.13
C ALA A 380 -5.73 21.43 -7.43
N VAL A 381 -5.49 22.06 -8.59
CA VAL A 381 -6.24 23.25 -9.03
C VAL A 381 -7.70 22.91 -9.29
N VAL A 382 -7.98 21.80 -9.97
CA VAL A 382 -9.36 21.35 -10.24
C VAL A 382 -10.10 21.06 -8.93
N MET A 383 -9.44 20.40 -7.97
CA MET A 383 -10.04 20.10 -6.64
C MET A 383 -10.26 21.38 -5.82
N ASP A 384 -9.31 22.31 -5.84
CA ASP A 384 -9.47 23.61 -5.17
C ASP A 384 -10.67 24.39 -5.74
N ARG A 385 -10.85 24.41 -7.06
CA ARG A 385 -12.01 25.05 -7.72
C ARG A 385 -13.33 24.36 -7.36
N LYS A 386 -13.32 23.06 -7.05
CA LYS A 386 -14.48 22.32 -6.56
C LYS A 386 -14.85 22.71 -5.13
N GLU A 387 -13.83 22.89 -4.27
CA GLU A 387 -14.01 23.23 -2.86
C GLU A 387 -14.23 24.74 -2.64
N HIS A 388 -13.59 25.55 -3.46
CA HIS A 388 -13.62 27.02 -3.41
C HIS A 388 -14.00 27.60 -4.78
N PRO A 389 -15.30 27.60 -5.13
CA PRO A 389 -15.77 28.10 -6.44
C PRO A 389 -15.42 29.56 -6.69
N GLU A 390 -14.92 29.86 -7.88
CA GLU A 390 -14.64 31.21 -8.35
C GLU A 390 -15.57 31.62 -9.48
N GLU A 391 -16.10 32.83 -9.42
CA GLU A 391 -16.94 33.39 -10.48
C GLU A 391 -16.18 33.52 -11.82
N GLY A 392 -16.78 33.00 -12.90
CA GLY A 392 -16.15 32.98 -14.23
C GLY A 392 -15.19 31.80 -14.47
N SER A 393 -14.98 30.90 -13.50
CA SER A 393 -14.15 29.72 -13.66
C SER A 393 -14.79 28.70 -14.59
N TYR A 394 -14.06 28.28 -15.62
CA TYR A 394 -14.48 27.20 -16.53
C TYR A 394 -14.61 25.85 -15.81
N THR A 395 -13.71 25.56 -14.88
CA THR A 395 -13.76 24.35 -14.04
C THR A 395 -15.06 24.30 -13.23
N ASN A 396 -15.44 25.42 -12.61
CA ASN A 396 -16.71 25.51 -11.87
C ASN A 396 -17.92 25.35 -12.79
N TYR A 397 -17.89 25.95 -13.99
CA TYR A 397 -18.93 25.72 -14.99
C TYR A 397 -19.10 24.24 -15.34
N LEU A 398 -18.00 23.47 -15.47
CA LEU A 398 -18.09 22.03 -15.73
C LEU A 398 -18.72 21.28 -14.57
N PHE A 399 -18.35 21.59 -13.33
CA PHE A 399 -18.96 20.98 -12.14
C PHE A 399 -20.45 21.31 -12.03
N ASP A 400 -20.84 22.54 -12.30
CA ASP A 400 -22.24 22.97 -12.27
C ASP A 400 -23.10 22.28 -13.35
N LYS A 401 -22.53 21.99 -14.52
CA LYS A 401 -23.20 21.27 -15.60
C LYS A 401 -23.21 19.76 -15.43
N GLY A 402 -22.37 19.25 -14.53
CA GLY A 402 -22.32 17.85 -14.13
C GLY A 402 -21.61 16.92 -15.10
N GLU A 403 -21.62 15.65 -14.74
CA GLU A 403 -20.83 14.58 -15.35
C GLU A 403 -21.08 14.43 -16.86
N ASP A 404 -22.33 14.52 -17.31
CA ASP A 404 -22.66 14.41 -18.75
C ASP A 404 -21.95 15.48 -19.60
N LYS A 405 -21.78 16.70 -19.05
CA LYS A 405 -21.08 17.77 -19.75
C LYS A 405 -19.59 17.51 -19.79
N ILE A 406 -19.01 16.98 -18.70
CA ILE A 406 -17.59 16.62 -18.62
C ILE A 406 -17.29 15.50 -19.61
N LEU A 407 -18.07 14.41 -19.58
CA LEU A 407 -17.89 13.28 -20.50
C LEU A 407 -18.08 13.67 -21.97
N LYS A 408 -19.00 14.61 -22.25
CA LYS A 408 -19.15 15.16 -23.60
C LYS A 408 -17.88 15.89 -24.04
N LYS A 409 -17.24 16.68 -23.17
CA LYS A 409 -15.97 17.36 -23.48
C LYS A 409 -14.82 16.37 -23.71
N VAL A 410 -14.69 15.33 -22.89
CA VAL A 410 -13.71 14.24 -23.13
C VAL A 410 -13.88 13.65 -24.53
N GLY A 411 -15.11 13.44 -24.98
CA GLY A 411 -15.38 12.93 -26.34
C GLY A 411 -15.02 13.91 -27.45
N GLU A 412 -15.28 15.22 -27.24
CA GLU A 412 -14.92 16.32 -28.17
C GLU A 412 -13.39 16.39 -28.32
N GLU A 413 -12.65 16.52 -27.22
CA GLU A 413 -11.19 16.66 -27.22
C GLU A 413 -10.48 15.39 -27.75
N ALA A 414 -11.00 14.20 -27.45
CA ALA A 414 -10.47 12.97 -28.02
C ALA A 414 -10.61 12.94 -29.56
N ALA A 415 -11.70 13.46 -30.12
CA ALA A 415 -11.87 13.57 -31.57
C ALA A 415 -10.90 14.61 -32.18
N GLU A 416 -10.64 15.71 -31.50
CA GLU A 416 -9.71 16.75 -31.94
C GLU A 416 -8.26 16.25 -31.95
N VAL A 417 -7.83 15.46 -30.95
CA VAL A 417 -6.52 14.76 -30.96
C VAL A 417 -6.38 13.83 -32.20
N VAL A 418 -7.44 13.12 -32.57
CA VAL A 418 -7.42 12.22 -33.75
C VAL A 418 -7.30 13.03 -35.05
N ILE A 419 -8.00 14.18 -35.14
CA ILE A 419 -7.97 15.08 -36.31
C ILE A 419 -6.57 15.69 -36.44
N ALA A 420 -6.03 16.23 -35.33
CA ALA A 420 -4.68 16.80 -35.30
C ALA A 420 -3.62 15.75 -35.71
N GLY A 421 -3.76 14.51 -35.21
CA GLY A 421 -2.92 13.38 -35.58
C GLY A 421 -2.98 13.06 -37.08
N LYS A 422 -4.16 13.11 -37.70
CA LYS A 422 -4.34 12.92 -39.14
C LYS A 422 -3.68 14.06 -39.96
N ASN A 423 -3.77 15.30 -39.46
CA ASN A 423 -3.16 16.45 -40.07
C ASN A 423 -1.63 16.50 -39.92
N ARG A 424 -1.09 15.70 -39.01
CA ARG A 424 0.34 15.63 -38.63
C ARG A 424 0.87 16.95 -38.09
N ASP A 425 0.01 17.74 -37.49
CA ASP A 425 0.38 18.99 -36.83
C ASP A 425 0.78 18.66 -35.37
N LYS A 426 2.07 18.82 -35.05
CA LYS A 426 2.62 18.45 -33.73
C LYS A 426 2.17 19.42 -32.64
N ASP A 427 2.00 20.69 -32.98
CA ASP A 427 1.61 21.73 -32.02
C ASP A 427 0.13 21.55 -31.65
N GLU A 428 -0.72 21.28 -32.65
CA GLU A 428 -2.13 20.98 -32.48
C GLU A 428 -2.34 19.67 -31.69
N ILE A 429 -1.58 18.59 -32.01
CA ILE A 429 -1.61 17.33 -31.23
C ILE A 429 -1.28 17.59 -29.76
N SER A 430 -0.26 18.40 -29.50
CA SER A 430 0.17 18.72 -28.13
C SER A 430 -0.90 19.49 -27.37
N TYR A 431 -1.52 20.45 -28.04
CA TYR A 431 -2.57 21.29 -27.47
C TYR A 431 -3.83 20.49 -27.14
N GLU A 432 -4.37 19.76 -28.12
CA GLU A 432 -5.59 18.96 -27.94
C GLU A 432 -5.38 17.80 -26.95
N THR A 433 -4.15 17.25 -26.90
CA THR A 433 -3.83 16.23 -25.88
C THR A 433 -3.85 16.83 -24.47
N ALA A 434 -3.38 18.06 -24.29
CA ALA A 434 -3.43 18.74 -22.99
C ALA A 434 -4.88 19.01 -22.56
N ASP A 435 -5.73 19.46 -23.48
CA ASP A 435 -7.15 19.71 -23.22
C ASP A 435 -7.91 18.40 -22.90
N LEU A 436 -7.63 17.32 -23.62
CA LEU A 436 -8.18 16.00 -23.30
C LEU A 436 -7.82 15.56 -21.86
N ILE A 437 -6.54 15.71 -21.49
CA ILE A 437 -6.05 15.34 -20.15
C ILE A 437 -6.71 16.20 -19.06
N TYR A 438 -6.92 17.50 -19.32
CA TYR A 438 -7.59 18.38 -18.38
C TYR A 438 -9.04 17.95 -18.08
N HIS A 439 -9.76 17.39 -19.06
CA HIS A 439 -11.14 16.96 -18.92
C HIS A 439 -11.30 15.53 -18.38
N LEU A 440 -10.22 14.72 -18.36
CA LEU A 440 -10.19 13.35 -17.78
C LEU A 440 -10.02 13.39 -16.26
#